data_d1ad2583c6e9be7f3706c7d35103162d
#
_entry.id   d1ad2583c6e9be7f3706c7d35103162d
#
_cell.length_a   1.000
_cell.length_b   1.000
_cell.length_c   1.000
_cell.angle_alpha   90.00
_cell.angle_beta   90.00
_cell.angle_gamma   90.00
#
_symmetry.space_group_name_H-M   'P 1'
#
loop_
_entity.id
_entity.type
_entity.pdbx_description
1 polymer ?
#
loop_
_entity_poly.entity_id
_entity_poly.type
_entity_poly.pdbx_seq_one_letter_code
_entity_poly.pdbx_strand_id
1 'polypeptide(L)'
;MSAFVYDLAQLIHQRRLAPVTLIAHSLGGNIALRYAGIYPEHVRKLVAIEGLGPSPRMLAERQAIAPAERMRRWIEERRGLAGRLPRRYPTIEDAFRRMQEENTHLSPEQARHLTIHGANQNEDGTYSWKFDSHVRANPPADMTQEDLETLWARITCPTLLVYGRESWASNPQEDGRIRHFSSAEVIAFEGAGHWVHHDKTEEFLAAVKAFL
;
A
#
# COMPACT_ATOMS: atom_id res chain seq x y z
N MET A 1 -9.88 -0.02 6.92
CA MET A 1 -8.67 -0.85 7.11
C MET A 1 -9.01 -2.22 7.72
N SER A 2 -9.71 -2.29 8.83
CA SER A 2 -10.03 -3.56 9.54
C SER A 2 -10.70 -4.62 8.66
N ALA A 3 -11.59 -4.24 7.73
CA ALA A 3 -12.23 -5.19 6.81
C ALA A 3 -11.20 -5.91 5.91
N PHE A 4 -10.19 -5.20 5.40
CA PHE A 4 -9.15 -5.84 4.58
C PHE A 4 -8.25 -6.78 5.39
N VAL A 5 -7.96 -6.45 6.66
CA VAL A 5 -7.22 -7.35 7.55
C VAL A 5 -8.05 -8.62 7.82
N TYR A 6 -9.35 -8.45 8.03
CA TYR A 6 -10.29 -9.57 8.17
C TYR A 6 -10.32 -10.45 6.92
N ASP A 7 -10.40 -9.86 5.72
CA ASP A 7 -10.43 -10.62 4.46
C ASP A 7 -9.14 -11.44 4.28
N LEU A 8 -7.96 -10.85 4.58
CA LEU A 8 -6.69 -11.58 4.57
C LEU A 8 -6.68 -12.73 5.59
N ALA A 9 -7.16 -12.47 6.81
CA ALA A 9 -7.25 -13.49 7.86
C ALA A 9 -8.19 -14.65 7.43
N GLN A 10 -9.34 -14.34 6.83
CA GLN A 10 -10.27 -15.35 6.32
C GLN A 10 -9.66 -16.16 5.17
N LEU A 11 -8.96 -15.53 4.24
CA LEU A 11 -8.28 -16.24 3.14
C LEU A 11 -7.27 -17.25 3.69
N ILE A 12 -6.39 -16.80 4.60
CA ILE A 12 -5.36 -17.67 5.20
C ILE A 12 -5.99 -18.81 5.99
N HIS A 13 -7.01 -18.51 6.78
CA HIS A 13 -7.72 -19.51 7.60
C HIS A 13 -8.47 -20.55 6.73
N GLN A 14 -9.34 -20.10 5.82
CA GLN A 14 -10.17 -20.99 5.01
C GLN A 14 -9.35 -21.86 4.06
N ARG A 15 -8.23 -21.34 3.55
CA ARG A 15 -7.32 -22.06 2.67
C ARG A 15 -6.23 -22.85 3.42
N ARG A 16 -6.18 -22.75 4.75
CA ARG A 16 -5.18 -23.40 5.61
C ARG A 16 -3.75 -23.12 5.17
N LEU A 17 -3.45 -21.84 4.88
CA LEU A 17 -2.17 -21.43 4.31
C LEU A 17 -1.10 -21.18 5.38
N ALA A 18 -1.47 -21.00 6.64
CA ALA A 18 -0.50 -20.68 7.70
C ALA A 18 0.48 -21.85 7.96
N PRO A 19 1.78 -21.56 8.22
CA PRO A 19 2.38 -20.24 8.20
C PRO A 19 2.73 -19.78 6.76
N VAL A 20 2.45 -18.48 6.46
CA VAL A 20 2.65 -17.89 5.14
C VAL A 20 3.90 -17.02 5.06
N THR A 21 4.43 -16.83 3.86
CA THR A 21 5.30 -15.71 3.52
C THR A 21 4.46 -14.64 2.82
N LEU A 22 4.50 -13.41 3.31
CA LEU A 22 3.74 -12.29 2.76
C LEU A 22 4.68 -11.32 2.05
N ILE A 23 4.35 -10.97 0.81
CA ILE A 23 4.99 -9.89 0.06
C ILE A 23 3.88 -8.92 -0.33
N ALA A 24 3.94 -7.69 0.16
CA ALA A 24 2.82 -6.79 0.04
C ALA A 24 3.25 -5.33 -0.12
N HIS A 25 2.57 -4.60 -1.00
CA HIS A 25 2.88 -3.21 -1.35
C HIS A 25 1.83 -2.24 -0.80
N SER A 26 2.26 -1.09 -0.31
CA SER A 26 1.44 0.06 0.05
C SER A 26 0.30 -0.31 1.01
N LEU A 27 -0.96 -0.17 0.61
CA LEU A 27 -2.13 -0.60 1.38
C LEU A 27 -2.03 -2.06 1.79
N GLY A 28 -1.60 -2.95 0.87
CA GLY A 28 -1.40 -4.37 1.16
C GLY A 28 -0.30 -4.59 2.20
N GLY A 29 0.79 -3.82 2.15
CA GLY A 29 1.86 -3.84 3.16
C GLY A 29 1.35 -3.45 4.56
N ASN A 30 0.52 -2.42 4.64
CA ASN A 30 -0.11 -2.01 5.89
C ASN A 30 -1.05 -3.09 6.46
N ILE A 31 -1.82 -3.77 5.60
CA ILE A 31 -2.68 -4.89 5.97
C ILE A 31 -1.83 -6.08 6.47
N ALA A 32 -0.76 -6.43 5.74
CA ALA A 32 0.11 -7.55 6.08
C ALA A 32 0.85 -7.34 7.40
N LEU A 33 1.34 -6.12 7.67
CA LEU A 33 1.96 -5.75 8.94
C LEU A 33 0.99 -5.88 10.11
N ARG A 34 -0.25 -5.44 9.97
CA ARG A 34 -1.29 -5.60 11.00
C ARG A 34 -1.60 -7.08 11.23
N TYR A 35 -1.79 -7.84 10.15
CA TYR A 35 -2.04 -9.27 10.25
C TYR A 35 -0.89 -9.99 10.98
N ALA A 36 0.36 -9.70 10.62
CA ALA A 36 1.53 -10.30 11.26
C ALA A 36 1.67 -9.94 12.76
N GLY A 37 1.26 -8.73 13.16
CA GLY A 37 1.22 -8.34 14.57
C GLY A 37 0.08 -8.98 15.37
N ILE A 38 -1.06 -9.28 14.69
CA ILE A 38 -2.21 -9.97 15.31
C ILE A 38 -1.92 -11.47 15.46
N TYR A 39 -1.37 -12.09 14.40
CA TYR A 39 -1.10 -13.54 14.31
C TYR A 39 0.37 -13.81 13.98
N PRO A 40 1.32 -13.48 14.87
CA PRO A 40 2.76 -13.63 14.58
C PRO A 40 3.15 -15.08 14.26
N GLU A 41 2.48 -16.06 14.83
CA GLU A 41 2.69 -17.49 14.57
C GLU A 41 2.24 -17.95 13.16
N HIS A 42 1.43 -17.16 12.48
CA HIS A 42 0.93 -17.49 11.14
C HIS A 42 1.83 -16.96 10.02
N VAL A 43 2.85 -16.15 10.33
CA VAL A 43 3.72 -15.53 9.31
C VAL A 43 5.15 -16.00 9.47
N ARG A 44 5.71 -16.57 8.40
CA ARG A 44 7.08 -17.09 8.35
C ARG A 44 8.10 -16.03 7.99
N LYS A 45 7.77 -15.20 7.00
CA LYS A 45 8.55 -14.04 6.54
C LYS A 45 7.62 -12.95 6.01
N LEU A 46 8.01 -11.71 6.13
CA LEU A 46 7.24 -10.57 5.67
C LEU A 46 8.11 -9.60 4.86
N VAL A 47 7.67 -9.27 3.64
CA VAL A 47 8.22 -8.17 2.84
C VAL A 47 7.15 -7.11 2.70
N ALA A 48 7.36 -5.95 3.29
CA ALA A 48 6.45 -4.82 3.23
C ALA A 48 7.07 -3.67 2.41
N ILE A 49 6.55 -3.46 1.21
CA ILE A 49 6.99 -2.43 0.29
C ILE A 49 6.16 -1.17 0.56
N GLU A 50 6.78 -0.14 1.13
CA GLU A 50 6.14 1.14 1.49
C GLU A 50 4.84 0.98 2.31
N GLY A 51 4.82 0.00 3.22
CA GLY A 51 3.62 -0.49 3.89
C GLY A 51 3.32 0.12 5.26
N LEU A 52 4.20 0.95 5.85
CA LEU A 52 3.99 1.49 7.21
C LEU A 52 2.92 2.60 7.29
N GLY A 53 2.42 3.05 6.13
CA GLY A 53 1.46 4.15 6.07
C GLY A 53 2.10 5.53 6.24
N PRO A 54 1.31 6.55 6.65
CA PRO A 54 1.79 7.93 6.80
C PRO A 54 2.97 8.04 7.75
N SER A 55 3.90 8.95 7.46
CA SER A 55 5.01 9.24 8.37
C SER A 55 4.52 9.86 9.69
N PRO A 56 5.32 9.81 10.78
CA PRO A 56 4.98 10.49 12.02
C PRO A 56 4.66 11.98 11.83
N ARG A 57 5.38 12.65 10.93
CA ARG A 57 5.12 14.04 10.56
C ARG A 57 3.73 14.23 9.93
N MET A 58 3.38 13.41 8.94
CA MET A 58 2.06 13.46 8.30
C MET A 58 0.92 13.17 9.28
N LEU A 59 1.16 12.27 10.23
CA LEU A 59 0.19 11.97 11.28
C LEU A 59 0.01 13.15 12.23
N ALA A 60 1.10 13.80 12.65
CA ALA A 60 1.05 15.01 13.48
C ALA A 60 0.30 16.15 12.77
N GLU A 61 0.57 16.38 11.49
CA GLU A 61 -0.14 17.37 10.66
C GLU A 61 -1.65 17.06 10.59
N ARG A 62 -2.03 15.80 10.43
CA ARG A 62 -3.44 15.38 10.44
C ARG A 62 -4.09 15.55 11.81
N GLN A 63 -3.37 15.24 12.88
CA GLN A 63 -3.88 15.37 14.25
C GLN A 63 -4.05 16.84 14.68
N ALA A 64 -3.27 17.75 14.12
CA ALA A 64 -3.43 19.19 14.34
C ALA A 64 -4.77 19.75 13.81
N ILE A 65 -5.41 19.06 12.88
CA ILE A 65 -6.74 19.42 12.38
C ILE A 65 -7.80 19.01 13.40
N ALA A 66 -8.68 19.94 13.78
CA ALA A 66 -9.75 19.67 14.75
C ALA A 66 -10.61 18.45 14.34
N PRO A 67 -11.03 17.59 15.27
CA PRO A 67 -11.79 16.37 14.96
C PRO A 67 -13.05 16.61 14.13
N ALA A 68 -13.81 17.68 14.42
CA ALA A 68 -15.00 18.03 13.67
C ALA A 68 -14.69 18.38 12.20
N GLU A 69 -13.57 19.05 11.96
CA GLU A 69 -13.13 19.42 10.62
C GLU A 69 -12.63 18.19 9.84
N ARG A 70 -11.89 17.27 10.46
CA ARG A 70 -11.50 15.99 9.86
C ARG A 70 -12.72 15.18 9.43
N MET A 71 -13.73 15.12 10.30
CA MET A 71 -14.98 14.40 10.02
C MET A 71 -15.76 15.05 8.89
N ARG A 72 -15.87 16.40 8.87
CA ARG A 72 -16.52 17.12 7.79
C ARG A 72 -15.86 16.87 6.45
N ARG A 73 -14.54 16.99 6.36
CA ARG A 73 -13.76 16.72 5.12
C ARG A 73 -14.00 15.31 4.62
N TRP A 74 -13.97 14.33 5.50
CA TRP A 74 -14.24 12.94 5.12
C TRP A 74 -15.66 12.75 4.59
N ILE A 75 -16.68 13.34 5.24
CA ILE A 75 -18.06 13.28 4.77
C ILE A 75 -18.20 13.90 3.37
N GLU A 76 -17.58 15.05 3.16
CA GLU A 76 -17.60 15.74 1.86
C GLU A 76 -16.87 14.94 0.78
N GLU A 77 -15.72 14.35 1.09
CA GLU A 77 -15.00 13.44 0.20
C GLU A 77 -15.87 12.23 -0.18
N ARG A 78 -16.49 11.59 0.80
CA ARG A 78 -17.41 10.46 0.56
C ARG A 78 -18.61 10.86 -0.29
N ARG A 79 -19.19 12.02 -0.05
CA ARG A 79 -20.28 12.55 -0.88
C ARG A 79 -19.81 12.85 -2.31
N GLY A 80 -18.61 13.38 -2.47
CA GLY A 80 -18.02 13.63 -3.78
C GLY A 80 -17.69 12.35 -4.57
N LEU A 81 -17.48 11.22 -3.87
CA LEU A 81 -17.31 9.91 -4.49
C LEU A 81 -18.64 9.21 -4.76
N ALA A 82 -19.66 9.45 -3.92
CA ALA A 82 -20.97 8.85 -4.09
C ALA A 82 -21.61 9.35 -5.40
N GLY A 83 -21.96 8.45 -6.28
CA GLY A 83 -22.51 8.76 -7.60
C GLY A 83 -21.47 9.17 -8.65
N ARG A 84 -20.18 9.22 -8.32
CA ARG A 84 -19.13 9.47 -9.29
C ARG A 84 -18.91 8.21 -10.11
N LEU A 85 -19.28 8.25 -11.37
CA LEU A 85 -18.95 7.18 -12.29
C LEU A 85 -17.42 7.09 -12.49
N PRO A 86 -16.85 5.89 -12.64
CA PRO A 86 -15.46 5.73 -13.02
C PRO A 86 -15.14 6.55 -14.26
N ARG A 87 -13.97 7.20 -14.29
CA ARG A 87 -13.51 7.92 -15.47
C ARG A 87 -13.47 6.96 -16.65
N ARG A 88 -14.12 7.34 -17.74
CA ARG A 88 -14.12 6.60 -19.00
C ARG A 88 -13.10 7.19 -19.95
N TYR A 89 -12.35 6.33 -20.62
CA TYR A 89 -11.36 6.66 -21.62
C TYR A 89 -11.87 6.15 -22.96
N PRO A 90 -11.92 6.99 -24.02
CA PRO A 90 -12.38 6.56 -25.35
C PRO A 90 -11.57 5.39 -25.88
N THR A 91 -10.27 5.37 -25.63
CA THR A 91 -9.35 4.32 -26.09
C THR A 91 -8.46 3.81 -24.95
N ILE A 92 -7.89 2.62 -25.12
CA ILE A 92 -6.89 2.10 -24.18
C ILE A 92 -5.62 2.96 -24.18
N GLU A 93 -5.31 3.62 -25.30
CA GLU A 93 -4.18 4.55 -25.42
C GLU A 93 -4.37 5.82 -24.57
N ASP A 94 -5.63 6.29 -24.42
CA ASP A 94 -5.92 7.43 -23.51
C ASP A 94 -5.71 7.03 -22.04
N ALA A 95 -6.10 5.81 -21.67
CA ALA A 95 -5.83 5.26 -20.35
C ALA A 95 -4.33 5.06 -20.11
N PHE A 96 -3.58 4.58 -21.11
CA PHE A 96 -2.13 4.42 -21.06
C PHE A 96 -1.40 5.75 -20.87
N ARG A 97 -1.74 6.78 -21.65
CA ARG A 97 -1.16 8.13 -21.46
C ARG A 97 -1.36 8.62 -20.04
N ARG A 98 -2.56 8.43 -19.50
CA ARG A 98 -2.86 8.80 -18.12
C ARG A 98 -2.04 8.01 -17.09
N MET A 99 -1.80 6.71 -17.31
CA MET A 99 -0.94 5.88 -16.48
C MET A 99 0.49 6.43 -16.44
N GLN A 100 1.06 6.79 -17.58
CA GLN A 100 2.41 7.36 -17.68
C GLN A 100 2.53 8.73 -17.01
N GLU A 101 1.54 9.62 -17.21
CA GLU A 101 1.51 10.95 -16.59
C GLU A 101 1.49 10.87 -15.05
N GLU A 102 0.77 9.92 -14.48
CA GLU A 102 0.64 9.73 -13.04
C GLU A 102 1.83 8.98 -12.42
N ASN A 103 2.57 8.21 -13.20
CA ASN A 103 3.62 7.31 -12.72
C ASN A 103 4.88 7.48 -13.57
N THR A 104 5.58 8.59 -13.36
CA THR A 104 6.71 9.03 -14.18
C THR A 104 7.94 8.12 -14.11
N HIS A 105 8.06 7.26 -13.10
CA HIS A 105 9.14 6.27 -12.98
C HIS A 105 8.92 5.01 -13.84
N LEU A 106 7.69 4.75 -14.29
CA LEU A 106 7.40 3.59 -15.13
C LEU A 106 7.95 3.77 -16.54
N SER A 107 8.57 2.72 -17.08
CA SER A 107 8.84 2.68 -18.53
C SER A 107 7.55 2.65 -19.33
N PRO A 108 7.54 3.11 -20.61
CA PRO A 108 6.37 3.00 -21.47
C PRO A 108 5.82 1.57 -21.59
N GLU A 109 6.69 0.57 -21.60
CA GLU A 109 6.30 -0.84 -21.67
C GLU A 109 5.58 -1.28 -20.40
N GLN A 110 6.13 -0.96 -19.21
CA GLN A 110 5.50 -1.25 -17.93
C GLN A 110 4.15 -0.54 -17.79
N ALA A 111 4.09 0.75 -18.13
CA ALA A 111 2.85 1.52 -18.07
C ALA A 111 1.78 0.94 -19.00
N ARG A 112 2.17 0.48 -20.20
CA ARG A 112 1.26 -0.20 -21.15
C ARG A 112 0.76 -1.52 -20.59
N HIS A 113 1.66 -2.36 -20.08
CA HIS A 113 1.32 -3.63 -19.45
C HIS A 113 0.30 -3.44 -18.32
N LEU A 114 0.62 -2.54 -17.38
CA LEU A 114 -0.25 -2.24 -16.24
C LEU A 114 -1.62 -1.68 -16.67
N THR A 115 -1.65 -0.88 -17.74
CA THR A 115 -2.90 -0.33 -18.29
C THR A 115 -3.78 -1.44 -18.86
N ILE A 116 -3.22 -2.30 -19.72
CA ILE A 116 -3.97 -3.40 -20.35
C ILE A 116 -4.58 -4.33 -19.29
N HIS A 117 -3.81 -4.65 -18.25
CA HIS A 117 -4.28 -5.54 -17.18
C HIS A 117 -5.09 -4.84 -16.08
N GLY A 118 -4.93 -3.54 -15.92
CA GLY A 118 -5.60 -2.72 -14.89
C GLY A 118 -6.92 -2.10 -15.34
N ALA A 119 -7.23 -2.09 -16.65
CA ALA A 119 -8.47 -1.55 -17.18
C ALA A 119 -9.46 -2.66 -17.58
N ASN A 120 -10.75 -2.30 -17.58
CA ASN A 120 -11.82 -3.07 -18.21
C ASN A 120 -12.32 -2.30 -19.45
N GLN A 121 -12.72 -3.02 -20.49
CA GLN A 121 -13.54 -2.45 -21.54
C GLN A 121 -15.01 -2.44 -21.06
N ASN A 122 -15.66 -1.30 -21.21
CA ASN A 122 -17.07 -1.11 -20.86
C ASN A 122 -17.97 -1.55 -22.04
N GLU A 123 -19.25 -1.70 -21.78
CA GLU A 123 -20.25 -2.10 -22.79
C GLU A 123 -20.34 -1.14 -23.99
N ASP A 124 -20.05 0.16 -23.75
CA ASP A 124 -20.04 1.21 -24.79
C ASP A 124 -18.71 1.30 -25.57
N GLY A 125 -17.80 0.34 -25.37
CA GLY A 125 -16.49 0.29 -26.01
C GLY A 125 -15.41 1.17 -25.36
N THR A 126 -15.76 2.02 -24.39
CA THR A 126 -14.79 2.81 -23.61
C THR A 126 -14.05 1.96 -22.59
N TYR A 127 -13.02 2.53 -21.94
CA TYR A 127 -12.22 1.85 -20.94
C TYR A 127 -12.33 2.56 -19.59
N SER A 128 -12.29 1.79 -18.50
CA SER A 128 -12.22 2.30 -17.13
C SER A 128 -11.30 1.44 -16.27
N TRP A 129 -10.71 2.05 -15.22
CA TRP A 129 -9.88 1.30 -14.27
C TRP A 129 -10.74 0.31 -13.47
N LYS A 130 -10.16 -0.86 -13.17
CA LYS A 130 -10.80 -1.92 -12.37
C LYS A 130 -11.00 -1.56 -10.91
N PHE A 131 -10.18 -0.66 -10.37
CA PHE A 131 -10.23 -0.33 -8.95
C PHE A 131 -11.46 0.52 -8.60
N ASP A 132 -12.00 0.30 -7.41
CA ASP A 132 -13.04 1.15 -6.84
C ASP A 132 -12.40 2.43 -6.27
N SER A 133 -12.87 3.61 -6.71
CA SER A 133 -12.38 4.91 -6.25
C SER A 133 -12.59 5.12 -4.73
N HIS A 134 -13.52 4.40 -4.11
CA HIS A 134 -13.76 4.48 -2.66
C HIS A 134 -12.61 3.94 -1.81
N VAL A 135 -11.70 3.12 -2.37
CA VAL A 135 -10.49 2.66 -1.64
C VAL A 135 -9.53 3.82 -1.29
N ARG A 136 -9.68 4.96 -1.97
CA ARG A 136 -8.88 6.17 -1.71
C ARG A 136 -9.41 7.02 -0.55
N ALA A 137 -10.67 6.84 -0.16
CA ALA A 137 -11.28 7.58 0.94
C ALA A 137 -10.87 6.97 2.29
N ASN A 138 -9.86 7.57 2.91
CA ASN A 138 -9.38 7.13 4.20
C ASN A 138 -10.42 7.42 5.30
N PRO A 139 -10.75 6.45 6.17
CA PRO A 139 -11.64 6.71 7.29
C PRO A 139 -11.02 7.74 8.24
N PRO A 140 -11.83 8.57 8.93
CA PRO A 140 -11.35 9.58 9.86
C PRO A 140 -10.79 8.97 11.14
N ALA A 141 -11.14 7.72 11.44
CA ALA A 141 -10.64 6.94 12.55
C ALA A 141 -10.12 5.58 12.05
N ASP A 142 -8.96 5.23 12.52
CA ASP A 142 -8.31 3.92 12.38
C ASP A 142 -7.57 3.65 13.69
N MET A 143 -6.79 2.60 13.76
CA MET A 143 -5.86 2.37 14.87
C MET A 143 -4.99 3.61 15.09
N THR A 144 -4.70 3.90 16.34
CA THR A 144 -3.75 4.97 16.68
C THR A 144 -2.35 4.57 16.28
N GLN A 145 -1.43 5.54 16.26
CA GLN A 145 -0.02 5.23 16.01
C GLN A 145 0.53 4.27 17.07
N GLU A 146 0.15 4.47 18.33
CA GLU A 146 0.55 3.61 19.46
C GLU A 146 0.04 2.17 19.29
N ASP A 147 -1.21 1.99 18.84
CA ASP A 147 -1.74 0.66 18.51
C ASP A 147 -0.91 -0.04 17.43
N LEU A 148 -0.55 0.70 16.37
CA LEU A 148 0.27 0.17 15.28
C LEU A 148 1.67 -0.21 15.75
N GLU A 149 2.33 0.62 16.56
CA GLU A 149 3.64 0.36 17.14
C GLU A 149 3.61 -0.90 18.04
N THR A 150 2.53 -1.06 18.79
CA THR A 150 2.30 -2.26 19.61
C THR A 150 2.16 -3.52 18.73
N LEU A 151 1.45 -3.42 17.60
CA LEU A 151 1.35 -4.53 16.64
C LEU A 151 2.71 -4.84 15.99
N TRP A 152 3.47 -3.82 15.58
CA TRP A 152 4.80 -4.04 14.98
C TRP A 152 5.76 -4.71 15.95
N ALA A 153 5.71 -4.35 17.23
CA ALA A 153 6.52 -4.97 18.28
C ALA A 153 6.21 -6.47 18.50
N ARG A 154 5.01 -6.90 18.10
CA ARG A 154 4.60 -8.31 18.19
C ARG A 154 5.03 -9.16 16.99
N ILE A 155 5.51 -8.54 15.91
CA ILE A 155 5.99 -9.28 14.73
C ILE A 155 7.30 -9.98 15.07
N THR A 156 7.28 -11.31 15.08
CA THR A 156 8.43 -12.15 15.44
C THR A 156 9.17 -12.72 14.23
N CYS A 157 8.54 -12.73 13.05
CA CYS A 157 9.18 -13.25 11.85
C CYS A 157 10.20 -12.26 11.27
N PRO A 158 11.22 -12.74 10.52
CA PRO A 158 12.07 -11.88 9.73
C PRO A 158 11.23 -10.98 8.82
N THR A 159 11.51 -9.69 8.85
CA THR A 159 10.74 -8.67 8.14
C THR A 159 11.67 -7.80 7.29
N LEU A 160 11.35 -7.65 6.00
CA LEU A 160 12.03 -6.74 5.09
C LEU A 160 11.11 -5.55 4.77
N LEU A 161 11.55 -4.36 5.13
CA LEU A 161 10.88 -3.10 4.81
C LEU A 161 11.58 -2.46 3.61
N VAL A 162 10.84 -2.27 2.52
CA VAL A 162 11.38 -1.76 1.25
C VAL A 162 10.84 -0.37 0.96
N TYR A 163 11.73 0.56 0.59
CA TYR A 163 11.39 1.96 0.31
C TYR A 163 12.08 2.49 -0.93
N GLY A 164 11.40 3.43 -1.62
CA GLY A 164 11.97 4.25 -2.68
C GLY A 164 12.38 5.61 -2.12
N ARG A 165 13.58 6.08 -2.45
CA ARG A 165 14.08 7.38 -1.94
C ARG A 165 13.38 8.59 -2.55
N GLU A 166 12.74 8.41 -3.69
CA GLU A 166 11.95 9.46 -4.36
C GLU A 166 10.44 9.31 -4.08
N SER A 167 10.08 8.42 -3.15
CA SER A 167 8.69 8.23 -2.73
C SER A 167 8.24 9.30 -1.73
N TRP A 168 6.92 9.50 -1.66
CA TRP A 168 6.28 10.27 -0.60
C TRP A 168 6.32 9.58 0.76
N ALA A 169 6.50 8.25 0.79
CA ALA A 169 6.60 7.47 2.01
C ALA A 169 7.98 7.65 2.64
N SER A 170 8.02 7.92 3.94
CA SER A 170 9.29 8.10 4.64
C SER A 170 9.96 6.78 4.99
N ASN A 171 11.29 6.77 4.95
CA ASN A 171 12.12 5.66 5.35
C ASN A 171 12.01 5.46 6.89
N PRO A 172 11.65 4.26 7.38
CA PRO A 172 11.51 3.99 8.81
C PRO A 172 12.82 4.04 9.60
N GLN A 173 13.98 3.94 8.96
CA GLN A 173 15.27 4.17 9.62
C GLN A 173 15.47 5.67 9.94
N GLU A 174 15.01 6.54 9.04
CA GLU A 174 15.21 7.99 9.16
C GLU A 174 14.17 8.62 10.12
N ASP A 175 12.94 8.11 10.13
CA ASP A 175 11.86 8.62 10.98
C ASP A 175 11.71 7.86 12.31
N GLY A 176 12.55 6.84 12.54
CA GLY A 176 12.65 6.11 13.79
C GLY A 176 11.63 5.00 13.99
N ARG A 177 10.73 4.72 13.04
CA ARG A 177 9.72 3.65 13.18
C ARG A 177 10.31 2.25 13.21
N ILE A 178 11.52 2.04 12.66
CA ILE A 178 12.24 0.76 12.69
C ILE A 178 12.44 0.21 14.12
N ARG A 179 12.57 1.08 15.11
CA ARG A 179 12.79 0.69 16.52
C ARG A 179 11.68 -0.16 17.13
N HIS A 180 10.49 -0.14 16.54
CA HIS A 180 9.33 -0.91 17.02
C HIS A 180 9.32 -2.36 16.51
N PHE A 181 10.25 -2.72 15.63
CA PHE A 181 10.38 -4.09 15.13
C PHE A 181 11.51 -4.83 15.82
N SER A 182 11.26 -6.07 16.22
CA SER A 182 12.28 -6.93 16.84
C SER A 182 13.26 -7.54 15.83
N SER A 183 12.82 -7.75 14.59
CA SER A 183 13.59 -8.42 13.53
C SER A 183 13.24 -7.85 12.16
N ALA A 184 13.60 -6.59 11.90
CA ALA A 184 13.37 -5.98 10.61
C ALA A 184 14.65 -5.39 10.02
N GLU A 185 14.78 -5.53 8.70
CA GLU A 185 15.79 -4.89 7.87
C GLU A 185 15.10 -3.87 6.96
N VAL A 186 15.81 -2.80 6.61
CA VAL A 186 15.31 -1.78 5.69
C VAL A 186 16.23 -1.70 4.49
N ILE A 187 15.65 -1.76 3.28
CA ILE A 187 16.34 -1.46 2.03
C ILE A 187 15.66 -0.27 1.38
N ALA A 188 16.44 0.76 1.06
CA ALA A 188 16.00 1.93 0.31
C ALA A 188 16.66 1.96 -1.06
N PHE A 189 15.87 2.12 -2.12
CA PHE A 189 16.32 2.12 -3.51
C PHE A 189 16.43 3.54 -4.05
N GLU A 190 17.60 3.91 -4.55
CA GLU A 190 17.83 5.17 -5.27
C GLU A 190 17.08 5.17 -6.62
N GLY A 191 16.54 6.31 -7.03
CA GLY A 191 15.82 6.46 -8.29
C GLY A 191 14.52 5.63 -8.35
N ALA A 192 13.91 5.35 -7.20
CA ALA A 192 12.63 4.66 -7.10
C ALA A 192 11.61 5.52 -6.36
N GLY A 193 10.41 5.59 -6.93
CA GLY A 193 9.23 6.17 -6.30
C GLY A 193 8.46 5.16 -5.46
N HIS A 194 7.15 5.37 -5.34
CA HIS A 194 6.27 4.52 -4.53
C HIS A 194 6.15 3.07 -5.05
N TRP A 195 6.39 2.84 -6.33
CA TRP A 195 6.27 1.52 -6.95
C TRP A 195 7.65 0.86 -7.15
N VAL A 196 8.44 0.77 -6.08
CA VAL A 196 9.82 0.26 -6.07
C VAL A 196 10.01 -1.01 -6.90
N HIS A 197 9.07 -1.96 -6.79
CA HIS A 197 9.10 -3.25 -7.50
C HIS A 197 8.89 -3.13 -9.02
N HIS A 198 8.43 -1.99 -9.51
CA HIS A 198 8.38 -1.64 -10.94
C HIS A 198 9.54 -0.76 -11.36
N ASP A 199 9.90 0.22 -10.52
CA ASP A 199 10.92 1.20 -10.84
C ASP A 199 12.33 0.58 -10.84
N LYS A 200 12.56 -0.42 -9.96
CA LYS A 200 13.83 -1.13 -9.75
C LYS A 200 13.63 -2.65 -9.73
N THR A 201 12.97 -3.18 -10.75
CA THR A 201 12.52 -4.58 -10.79
C THR A 201 13.64 -5.58 -10.51
N GLU A 202 14.77 -5.47 -11.19
CA GLU A 202 15.87 -6.44 -11.07
C GLU A 202 16.54 -6.39 -9.69
N GLU A 203 16.83 -5.17 -9.21
CA GLU A 203 17.45 -4.97 -7.89
C GLU A 203 16.47 -5.40 -6.77
N PHE A 204 15.19 -5.08 -6.92
CA PHE A 204 14.14 -5.52 -5.99
C PHE A 204 14.01 -7.04 -5.94
N LEU A 205 13.97 -7.71 -7.10
CA LEU A 205 13.90 -9.17 -7.16
C LEU A 205 15.13 -9.82 -6.54
N ALA A 206 16.32 -9.27 -6.77
CA ALA A 206 17.56 -9.77 -6.17
C ALA A 206 17.51 -9.66 -4.63
N ALA A 207 17.12 -8.50 -4.10
CA ALA A 207 17.00 -8.27 -2.67
C ALA A 207 15.95 -9.19 -2.01
N VAL A 208 14.78 -9.32 -2.62
CA VAL A 208 13.71 -10.20 -2.08
C VAL A 208 14.12 -11.67 -2.15
N LYS A 209 14.74 -12.13 -3.24
CA LYS A 209 15.25 -13.51 -3.35
C LYS A 209 16.33 -13.83 -2.31
N ALA A 210 17.20 -12.87 -2.02
CA ALA A 210 18.24 -13.05 -0.99
C ALA A 210 17.63 -13.12 0.43
N PHE A 211 16.53 -12.41 0.66
CA PHE A 211 15.80 -12.42 1.93
C PHE A 211 14.96 -13.68 2.12
N LEU A 212 14.35 -14.24 1.07
CA LEU A 212 13.48 -15.42 1.12
C LEU A 212 14.25 -16.74 1.30
#